data_d9bcc3f54877401868c053de7d08b685
#
_entry.id   d9bcc3f54877401868c053de7d08b685
#
_cell.length_a   1.000
_cell.length_b   1.000
_cell.length_c   1.000
_cell.angle_alpha   90.00
_cell.angle_beta   90.00
_cell.angle_gamma   90.00
#
_symmetry.space_group_name_H-M   'P 1'
#
loop_
_entity.id
_entity.type
_entity.pdbx_description
1 polymer ?
#
loop_
_entity_poly.entity_id
_entity_poly.type
_entity_poly.pdbx_seq_one_letter_code
_entity_poly.pdbx_strand_id
1 'polypeptide(L)'
;MTRRHASAVDPCGIAHAVGVLGDPWSLLVLRDVAGGRTRFDQLVAETGISRKVLAQRLDALVSDGVLERRAYSDRPPRHEYVLTALGRGALPVLAALQEFGDTWLLGDGSPDAGAATDSNEVTRVSGLVGQAIPRLHALDPVTDEPFTVVYCYPGNAFPGADEIPGGIGCTLESCTYRDRLGEFADLGASVVGVSTQRPGEQAAFAAANRIRFPLLSDADLELTTALRLPTFRAGGTTRLKRQTFVVDRDRVVRATLFPIPDVTGSVEEALGLVRALGRG
;
A
#
# COMPACT_ATOMS: atom_id res chain seq x y z
N MET A 1 29.17 10.45 11.95
CA MET A 1 28.32 11.66 11.98
C MET A 1 27.58 11.68 13.31
N THR A 2 27.84 12.66 14.13
CA THR A 2 27.25 12.80 15.47
C THR A 2 25.75 13.10 15.30
N ARG A 3 24.88 12.25 15.88
CA ARG A 3 23.43 12.53 15.96
C ARG A 3 23.26 13.91 16.61
N ARG A 4 22.74 14.88 15.88
CA ARG A 4 22.12 16.04 16.48
C ARG A 4 20.77 15.57 17.03
N HIS A 5 20.75 15.10 18.28
CA HIS A 5 19.51 15.05 19.01
C HIS A 5 18.96 16.48 19.03
N ALA A 6 17.76 16.68 18.51
CA ALA A 6 17.03 17.90 18.79
C ALA A 6 17.10 18.09 20.30
N SER A 7 17.54 19.27 20.75
CA SER A 7 17.59 19.60 22.17
C SER A 7 16.18 19.35 22.74
N ALA A 8 16.11 18.79 23.95
CA ALA A 8 14.84 18.57 24.64
C ALA A 8 13.99 19.86 24.82
N VAL A 9 14.51 20.98 24.40
CA VAL A 9 13.93 22.34 24.47
C VAL A 9 13.39 22.82 23.12
N ASP A 10 13.67 22.12 21.99
CA ASP A 10 13.16 22.52 20.68
C ASP A 10 11.70 22.07 20.52
N PRO A 11 10.72 22.99 20.43
CA PRO A 11 9.30 22.64 20.26
C PRO A 11 8.95 22.19 18.83
N CYS A 12 9.92 22.10 17.92
CA CYS A 12 9.72 21.75 16.52
C CYS A 12 9.54 20.25 16.31
N GLY A 13 8.31 19.80 16.02
CA GLY A 13 8.01 18.39 15.73
C GLY A 13 8.81 17.85 14.52
N ILE A 14 9.11 18.68 13.52
CA ILE A 14 9.95 18.26 12.37
C ILE A 14 11.37 17.94 12.85
N ALA A 15 11.97 18.77 13.73
CA ALA A 15 13.29 18.52 14.26
C ALA A 15 13.37 17.19 15.02
N HIS A 16 12.35 16.88 15.82
CA HIS A 16 12.24 15.60 16.51
C HIS A 16 12.08 14.43 15.55
N ALA A 17 11.20 14.55 14.56
CA ALA A 17 11.00 13.51 13.54
C ALA A 17 12.28 13.25 12.73
N VAL A 18 13.02 14.30 12.33
CA VAL A 18 14.30 14.17 11.63
C VAL A 18 15.37 13.53 12.54
N GLY A 19 15.32 13.76 13.86
CA GLY A 19 16.21 13.08 14.82
C GLY A 19 16.09 11.55 14.77
N VAL A 20 14.90 11.03 14.49
CA VAL A 20 14.56 9.59 14.43
C VAL A 20 14.63 9.06 12.99
N LEU A 21 14.01 9.77 12.04
CA LEU A 21 13.79 9.29 10.67
C LEU A 21 14.77 9.90 9.65
N GLY A 22 15.54 10.93 9.99
CA GLY A 22 16.28 11.75 9.03
C GLY A 22 17.50 11.10 8.39
N ASP A 23 17.82 9.86 8.74
CA ASP A 23 18.84 9.09 8.03
C ASP A 23 18.20 8.39 6.82
N PRO A 24 18.75 8.55 5.60
CA PRO A 24 18.13 8.00 4.38
C PRO A 24 18.02 6.47 4.41
N TRP A 25 18.98 5.78 5.02
CA TRP A 25 18.92 4.33 5.14
C TRP A 25 17.85 3.88 6.13
N SER A 26 17.60 4.65 7.18
CA SER A 26 16.49 4.38 8.12
C SER A 26 15.13 4.42 7.43
N LEU A 27 14.91 5.41 6.54
CA LEU A 27 13.66 5.49 5.76
C LEU A 27 13.50 4.32 4.80
N LEU A 28 14.58 3.91 4.10
CA LEU A 28 14.55 2.75 3.20
C LEU A 28 14.32 1.44 3.96
N VAL A 29 14.95 1.26 5.13
CA VAL A 29 14.71 0.09 6.00
C VAL A 29 13.25 0.04 6.46
N LEU A 30 12.68 1.18 6.88
CA LEU A 30 11.28 1.24 7.30
C LEU A 30 10.32 0.91 6.14
N ARG A 31 10.59 1.42 4.94
CA ARG A 31 9.85 1.07 3.72
C ARG A 31 9.83 -0.43 3.50
N ASP A 32 10.99 -1.08 3.61
CA ASP A 32 11.11 -2.50 3.31
C ASP A 32 10.52 -3.38 4.41
N VAL A 33 10.63 -2.96 5.69
CA VAL A 33 9.93 -3.62 6.81
C VAL A 33 8.41 -3.50 6.64
N ALA A 34 7.90 -2.33 6.25
CA ALA A 34 6.48 -2.16 5.92
C ALA A 34 6.05 -3.08 4.76
N GLY A 35 6.91 -3.28 3.77
CA GLY A 35 6.74 -4.23 2.65
C GLY A 35 6.90 -5.71 3.03
N GLY A 36 7.03 -6.04 4.32
CA GLY A 36 7.11 -7.43 4.80
C GLY A 36 8.51 -8.05 4.76
N ARG A 37 9.58 -7.29 4.44
CA ARG A 37 10.96 -7.76 4.55
C ARG A 37 11.42 -7.58 6.00
N THR A 38 11.08 -8.53 6.85
CA THR A 38 11.30 -8.40 8.30
C THR A 38 12.63 -8.98 8.78
N ARG A 39 13.33 -9.77 7.95
CA ARG A 39 14.55 -10.46 8.33
C ARG A 39 15.80 -9.73 7.86
N PHE A 40 16.86 -9.81 8.64
CA PHE A 40 18.13 -9.12 8.36
C PHE A 40 18.66 -9.37 6.93
N ASP A 41 18.70 -10.63 6.50
CA ASP A 41 19.25 -10.97 5.17
C ASP A 41 18.34 -10.50 4.03
N GLN A 42 17.01 -10.47 4.21
CA GLN A 42 16.06 -9.88 3.27
C GLN A 42 16.32 -8.37 3.12
N LEU A 43 16.51 -7.67 4.25
CA LEU A 43 16.79 -6.23 4.25
C LEU A 43 18.14 -5.91 3.61
N VAL A 44 19.18 -6.74 3.81
CA VAL A 44 20.45 -6.58 3.09
C VAL A 44 20.26 -6.70 1.58
N ALA A 45 19.53 -7.74 1.14
CA ALA A 45 19.29 -7.99 -0.27
C ALA A 45 18.51 -6.87 -0.95
N GLU A 46 17.48 -6.34 -0.26
CA GLU A 46 16.59 -5.31 -0.81
C GLU A 46 17.24 -3.93 -0.83
N THR A 47 17.89 -3.53 0.28
CA THR A 47 18.49 -2.19 0.38
C THR A 47 19.84 -2.06 -0.31
N GLY A 48 20.57 -3.17 -0.49
CA GLY A 48 21.94 -3.17 -1.02
C GLY A 48 22.98 -2.52 -0.10
N ILE A 49 22.63 -2.12 1.13
CA ILE A 49 23.56 -1.51 2.07
C ILE A 49 24.44 -2.56 2.75
N SER A 50 25.60 -2.14 3.26
CA SER A 50 26.50 -3.05 3.96
C SER A 50 25.86 -3.58 5.25
N ARG A 51 26.15 -4.85 5.60
CA ARG A 51 25.65 -5.50 6.83
C ARG A 51 25.94 -4.65 8.09
N LYS A 52 27.10 -3.98 8.14
CA LYS A 52 27.45 -3.11 9.25
C LYS A 52 26.53 -1.90 9.36
N VAL A 53 26.25 -1.24 8.25
CA VAL A 53 25.35 -0.08 8.22
C VAL A 53 23.93 -0.50 8.56
N LEU A 54 23.44 -1.60 7.99
CA LEU A 54 22.10 -2.13 8.31
C LEU A 54 21.97 -2.42 9.80
N ALA A 55 22.93 -3.13 10.41
CA ALA A 55 22.91 -3.42 11.85
C ALA A 55 22.80 -2.13 12.69
N GLN A 56 23.62 -1.12 12.37
CA GLN A 56 23.56 0.17 13.05
C GLN A 56 22.21 0.89 12.90
N ARG A 57 21.56 0.79 11.72
CA ARG A 57 20.26 1.42 11.49
C ARG A 57 19.16 0.68 12.23
N LEU A 58 19.16 -0.66 12.20
CA LEU A 58 18.20 -1.48 12.92
C LEU A 58 18.31 -1.27 14.44
N ASP A 59 19.53 -1.27 15.00
CA ASP A 59 19.74 -1.00 16.43
C ASP A 59 19.24 0.40 16.80
N ALA A 60 19.44 1.40 15.94
CA ALA A 60 18.95 2.74 16.14
C ALA A 60 17.42 2.80 16.14
N LEU A 61 16.77 2.21 15.12
CA LEU A 61 15.31 2.20 15.01
C LEU A 61 14.63 1.42 16.15
N VAL A 62 15.29 0.36 16.65
CA VAL A 62 14.80 -0.37 17.82
C VAL A 62 14.98 0.48 19.08
N SER A 63 16.13 1.14 19.26
CA SER A 63 16.39 2.02 20.41
C SER A 63 15.42 3.22 20.46
N ASP A 64 15.06 3.75 19.29
CA ASP A 64 14.11 4.86 19.17
C ASP A 64 12.64 4.39 19.26
N GLY A 65 12.40 3.08 19.44
CA GLY A 65 11.07 2.49 19.60
C GLY A 65 10.23 2.44 18.32
N VAL A 66 10.84 2.63 17.15
CA VAL A 66 10.17 2.59 15.83
C VAL A 66 10.00 1.15 15.37
N LEU A 67 11.02 0.32 15.60
CA LEU A 67 10.98 -1.12 15.36
C LEU A 67 11.06 -1.90 16.66
N GLU A 68 10.47 -3.07 16.66
CA GLU A 68 10.64 -4.11 17.67
C GLU A 68 11.39 -5.28 17.05
N ARG A 69 12.35 -5.81 17.80
CA ARG A 69 13.09 -7.03 17.43
C ARG A 69 12.47 -8.23 18.10
N ARG A 70 11.91 -9.16 17.32
CA ARG A 70 11.29 -10.41 17.80
C ARG A 70 12.11 -11.61 17.42
N ALA A 71 12.35 -12.52 18.39
CA ALA A 71 12.98 -13.80 18.10
C ALA A 71 12.00 -14.72 17.37
N TYR A 72 12.44 -15.38 16.29
CA TYR A 72 11.67 -16.40 15.58
C TYR A 72 12.40 -17.77 15.55
N SER A 73 13.65 -17.83 16.02
CA SER A 73 14.43 -19.05 16.20
C SER A 73 15.42 -18.87 17.34
N ASP A 74 15.55 -19.90 18.19
CA ASP A 74 16.47 -19.90 19.33
C ASP A 74 17.82 -20.52 18.99
N ARG A 75 17.87 -21.41 18.01
CA ARG A 75 19.09 -22.14 17.62
C ARG A 75 19.23 -22.27 16.10
N PRO A 76 20.11 -21.51 15.44
CA PRO A 76 20.80 -20.33 15.99
C PRO A 76 19.80 -19.18 16.27
N PRO A 77 20.13 -18.24 17.18
CA PRO A 77 19.27 -17.10 17.47
C PRO A 77 19.04 -16.28 16.21
N ARG A 78 17.78 -16.14 15.80
CA ARG A 78 17.36 -15.34 14.64
C ARG A 78 16.22 -14.42 15.03
N HIS A 79 16.24 -13.24 14.46
CA HIS A 79 15.28 -12.20 14.78
C HIS A 79 14.64 -11.65 13.51
N GLU A 80 13.41 -11.19 13.66
CA GLU A 80 12.72 -10.34 12.71
C GLU A 80 12.47 -8.96 13.31
N TYR A 81 12.29 -7.97 12.45
CA TYR A 81 12.03 -6.59 12.81
C TYR A 81 10.64 -6.22 12.37
N VAL A 82 9.82 -5.73 13.29
CA VAL A 82 8.42 -5.38 13.01
C VAL A 82 8.14 -3.95 13.45
N LEU A 83 7.20 -3.29 12.78
CA LEU A 83 6.80 -1.94 13.12
C LEU A 83 6.07 -1.92 14.47
N THR A 84 6.46 -1.00 15.35
CA THR A 84 5.68 -0.66 16.54
C THR A 84 4.51 0.28 16.17
N ALA A 85 3.73 0.72 17.16
CA ALA A 85 2.74 1.78 16.95
C ALA A 85 3.39 3.09 16.45
N LEU A 86 4.56 3.46 17.00
CA LEU A 86 5.33 4.61 16.54
C LEU A 86 5.83 4.41 15.10
N GLY A 87 6.31 3.21 14.77
CA GLY A 87 6.74 2.85 13.42
C GLY A 87 5.61 2.94 12.39
N ARG A 88 4.41 2.46 12.74
CA ARG A 88 3.23 2.63 11.88
C ARG A 88 2.85 4.11 11.73
N GLY A 89 3.01 4.93 12.77
CA GLY A 89 2.84 6.38 12.68
C GLY A 89 3.76 7.07 11.66
N ALA A 90 4.84 6.43 11.22
CA ALA A 90 5.73 6.93 10.17
C ALA A 90 5.28 6.58 8.74
N LEU A 91 4.32 5.67 8.55
CA LEU A 91 3.85 5.24 7.21
C LEU A 91 3.31 6.40 6.35
N PRO A 92 2.50 7.33 6.89
CA PRO A 92 2.08 8.51 6.13
C PRO A 92 3.24 9.39 5.67
N VAL A 93 4.34 9.44 6.44
CA VAL A 93 5.55 10.18 6.02
C VAL A 93 6.22 9.49 4.84
N LEU A 94 6.32 8.16 4.86
CA LEU A 94 6.87 7.38 3.74
C LEU A 94 6.00 7.53 2.49
N ALA A 95 4.68 7.49 2.63
CA ALA A 95 3.76 7.71 1.51
C ALA A 95 3.91 9.12 0.92
N ALA A 96 4.06 10.15 1.77
CA ALA A 96 4.29 11.53 1.32
C ALA A 96 5.65 11.68 0.61
N LEU A 97 6.69 10.99 1.08
CA LEU A 97 8.00 10.96 0.41
C LEU A 97 7.92 10.25 -0.94
N GLN A 98 7.14 9.15 -1.03
CA GLN A 98 6.89 8.46 -2.29
C GLN A 98 6.19 9.40 -3.29
N GLU A 99 5.11 10.05 -2.88
CA GLU A 99 4.36 11.00 -3.70
C GLU A 99 5.25 12.17 -4.17
N PHE A 100 6.08 12.72 -3.28
CA PHE A 100 7.04 13.76 -3.62
C PHE A 100 8.05 13.27 -4.66
N GLY A 101 8.60 12.07 -4.47
CA GLY A 101 9.56 11.46 -5.39
C GLY A 101 8.96 11.22 -6.77
N ASP A 102 7.76 10.63 -6.83
CA ASP A 102 7.06 10.35 -8.08
C ASP A 102 6.74 11.65 -8.83
N THR A 103 6.23 12.66 -8.13
CA THR A 103 5.78 13.92 -8.76
C THR A 103 6.93 14.80 -9.22
N TRP A 104 7.90 15.02 -8.34
CA TRP A 104 8.88 16.10 -8.55
C TRP A 104 10.25 15.62 -9.00
N LEU A 105 10.62 14.36 -8.74
CA LEU A 105 11.95 13.84 -9.07
C LEU A 105 11.92 12.87 -10.25
N LEU A 106 10.87 12.06 -10.37
CA LEU A 106 10.69 11.10 -11.47
C LEU A 106 9.79 11.63 -12.59
N GLY A 107 8.99 12.67 -12.30
CA GLY A 107 8.11 13.30 -13.29
C GLY A 107 6.86 12.48 -13.63
N ASP A 108 6.57 11.43 -12.86
CA ASP A 108 5.43 10.52 -13.11
C ASP A 108 4.17 10.89 -12.34
N GLY A 109 4.33 11.66 -11.26
CA GLY A 109 3.24 12.00 -10.36
C GLY A 109 2.29 13.00 -11.00
N SER A 110 1.37 12.51 -11.84
CA SER A 110 0.22 13.30 -12.22
C SER A 110 -0.71 13.47 -11.01
N PRO A 111 -1.27 14.66 -10.74
CA PRO A 111 -2.36 14.82 -9.80
C PRO A 111 -3.63 14.06 -10.22
N ASP A 112 -3.63 13.50 -11.41
CA ASP A 112 -4.72 12.71 -11.97
C ASP A 112 -4.85 11.36 -11.26
N ALA A 113 -6.07 10.86 -11.14
CA ALA A 113 -6.34 9.51 -10.65
C ALA A 113 -5.90 8.41 -11.64
N GLY A 114 -5.41 8.80 -12.82
CA GLY A 114 -4.77 7.96 -13.84
C GLY A 114 -3.25 8.02 -13.80
N ALA A 115 -2.60 7.31 -14.72
CA ALA A 115 -1.16 7.34 -14.96
C ALA A 115 -0.87 7.25 -16.47
N ALA A 116 0.28 7.77 -16.90
CA ALA A 116 0.80 7.49 -18.23
C ALA A 116 1.20 6.00 -18.33
N THR A 117 0.99 5.40 -19.49
CA THR A 117 1.20 3.95 -19.70
C THR A 117 2.68 3.51 -19.60
N ASP A 118 3.62 4.44 -19.74
CA ASP A 118 5.06 4.24 -19.67
C ASP A 118 5.71 4.82 -18.39
N SER A 119 4.91 5.14 -17.38
CA SER A 119 5.38 5.74 -16.13
C SER A 119 6.11 4.72 -15.22
N ASN A 120 6.94 5.23 -14.30
CA ASN A 120 7.53 4.39 -13.24
C ASN A 120 6.45 3.83 -12.31
N GLU A 121 5.30 4.47 -12.16
CA GLU A 121 4.16 3.95 -11.42
C GLU A 121 3.65 2.64 -12.06
N VAL A 122 3.51 2.60 -13.38
CA VAL A 122 3.11 1.37 -14.13
C VAL A 122 4.15 0.28 -13.94
N THR A 123 5.44 0.60 -14.08
CA THR A 123 6.52 -0.35 -13.85
C THR A 123 6.49 -0.92 -12.43
N ARG A 124 6.23 -0.07 -11.43
CA ARG A 124 6.16 -0.45 -10.01
C ARG A 124 4.96 -1.36 -9.74
N VAL A 125 3.77 -1.03 -10.24
CA VAL A 125 2.57 -1.85 -10.05
C VAL A 125 2.71 -3.20 -10.77
N SER A 126 3.19 -3.21 -12.00
CA SER A 126 3.45 -4.45 -12.74
C SER A 126 4.47 -5.35 -12.05
N GLY A 127 5.47 -4.75 -11.41
CA GLY A 127 6.48 -5.43 -10.63
C GLY A 127 5.97 -6.09 -9.33
N LEU A 128 4.69 -5.88 -8.95
CA LEU A 128 4.08 -6.58 -7.82
C LEU A 128 3.74 -8.04 -8.15
N VAL A 129 3.62 -8.40 -9.42
CA VAL A 129 3.36 -9.79 -9.83
C VAL A 129 4.47 -10.71 -9.30
N GLY A 130 4.07 -11.77 -8.59
CA GLY A 130 4.98 -12.69 -7.91
C GLY A 130 5.39 -12.25 -6.50
N GLN A 131 5.06 -11.04 -6.06
CA GLN A 131 5.30 -10.60 -4.69
C GLN A 131 4.12 -10.96 -3.77
N ALA A 132 4.42 -11.26 -2.51
CA ALA A 132 3.39 -11.51 -1.52
C ALA A 132 2.95 -10.21 -0.84
N ILE A 133 1.64 -10.02 -0.67
CA ILE A 133 1.09 -8.97 0.19
C ILE A 133 1.39 -9.34 1.66
N PRO A 134 2.09 -8.49 2.41
CA PRO A 134 2.39 -8.79 3.81
C PRO A 134 1.10 -8.80 4.66
N ARG A 135 1.16 -9.43 5.82
CA ARG A 135 0.08 -9.27 6.82
C ARG A 135 0.19 -7.88 7.42
N LEU A 136 -0.87 -7.11 7.26
CA LEU A 136 -0.99 -5.75 7.77
C LEU A 136 -1.66 -5.77 9.15
N HIS A 137 -1.56 -4.66 9.88
CA HIS A 137 -2.10 -4.57 11.23
C HIS A 137 -3.58 -4.18 11.22
N ALA A 138 -3.97 -3.18 10.40
CA ALA A 138 -5.30 -2.59 10.41
C ALA A 138 -6.27 -3.23 9.41
N LEU A 139 -5.75 -3.84 8.33
CA LEU A 139 -6.58 -4.45 7.27
C LEU A 139 -5.94 -5.71 6.72
N ASP A 140 -6.74 -6.65 6.26
CA ASP A 140 -6.28 -7.78 5.46
C ASP A 140 -7.12 -7.87 4.18
N PRO A 141 -6.55 -7.53 3.01
CA PRO A 141 -7.30 -7.56 1.76
C PRO A 141 -7.38 -8.96 1.14
N VAL A 142 -6.70 -9.97 1.70
CA VAL A 142 -6.68 -11.33 1.15
C VAL A 142 -7.63 -12.22 1.91
N THR A 143 -8.49 -12.93 1.20
CA THR A 143 -9.49 -13.85 1.75
C THR A 143 -9.01 -15.31 1.66
N ASP A 144 -9.80 -16.23 2.21
CA ASP A 144 -9.52 -17.69 2.16
C ASP A 144 -9.89 -18.32 0.80
N GLU A 145 -10.53 -17.58 -0.10
CA GLU A 145 -10.87 -18.07 -1.45
C GLU A 145 -9.61 -18.32 -2.30
N PRO A 146 -9.70 -19.19 -3.33
CA PRO A 146 -8.59 -19.42 -4.25
C PRO A 146 -7.96 -18.15 -4.79
N PHE A 147 -8.80 -17.14 -5.09
CA PHE A 147 -8.38 -15.83 -5.52
C PHE A 147 -9.13 -14.73 -4.79
N THR A 148 -8.47 -13.60 -4.58
CA THR A 148 -9.09 -12.34 -4.16
C THR A 148 -8.81 -11.28 -5.20
N VAL A 149 -9.85 -10.64 -5.71
CA VAL A 149 -9.74 -9.44 -6.54
C VAL A 149 -9.77 -8.24 -5.61
N VAL A 150 -8.64 -7.58 -5.46
CA VAL A 150 -8.48 -6.38 -4.63
C VAL A 150 -8.47 -5.17 -5.57
N TYR A 151 -9.55 -4.39 -5.59
CA TYR A 151 -9.57 -3.15 -6.34
C TYR A 151 -9.36 -1.95 -5.42
N CYS A 152 -8.41 -1.09 -5.80
CA CYS A 152 -8.11 0.15 -5.10
C CYS A 152 -8.79 1.32 -5.83
N TYR A 153 -9.46 2.18 -5.07
CA TYR A 153 -10.20 3.32 -5.62
C TYR A 153 -9.94 4.61 -4.82
N PRO A 154 -10.05 5.80 -5.47
CA PRO A 154 -9.76 7.08 -4.82
C PRO A 154 -10.64 7.42 -3.62
N GLY A 155 -11.83 6.85 -3.57
CA GLY A 155 -12.88 7.21 -2.64
C GLY A 155 -14.03 7.94 -3.35
N ASN A 156 -15.21 7.84 -2.78
CA ASN A 156 -16.42 8.47 -3.30
C ASN A 156 -16.62 9.86 -2.70
N ALA A 157 -17.23 10.76 -3.50
CA ALA A 157 -17.72 12.07 -3.07
C ALA A 157 -16.71 12.95 -2.31
N PHE A 158 -15.47 13.03 -2.78
CA PHE A 158 -14.49 13.95 -2.22
C PHE A 158 -14.52 15.31 -2.96
N PRO A 159 -14.20 16.42 -2.27
CA PRO A 159 -14.19 17.75 -2.90
C PRO A 159 -13.26 17.80 -4.11
N GLY A 160 -13.75 18.35 -5.25
CA GLY A 160 -12.99 18.48 -6.49
C GLY A 160 -12.82 17.19 -7.28
N ALA A 161 -13.56 16.12 -6.97
CA ALA A 161 -13.46 14.84 -7.69
C ALA A 161 -13.80 14.99 -9.20
N ASP A 162 -14.70 15.88 -9.54
CA ASP A 162 -15.12 16.20 -10.90
C ASP A 162 -14.10 17.01 -11.70
N GLU A 163 -13.20 17.71 -11.02
CA GLU A 163 -12.12 18.49 -11.62
C GLU A 163 -10.86 17.64 -11.88
N ILE A 164 -10.79 16.44 -11.30
CA ILE A 164 -9.62 15.56 -11.41
C ILE A 164 -9.92 14.45 -12.43
N PRO A 165 -9.14 14.33 -13.52
CA PRO A 165 -9.27 13.23 -14.46
C PRO A 165 -9.26 11.87 -13.76
N GLY A 166 -10.29 11.03 -13.97
CA GLY A 166 -10.45 9.76 -13.26
C GLY A 166 -10.88 9.86 -11.79
N GLY A 167 -11.12 11.06 -11.26
CA GLY A 167 -11.56 11.26 -9.86
C GLY A 167 -12.98 10.75 -9.59
N ILE A 168 -13.85 10.77 -10.60
CA ILE A 168 -15.20 10.22 -10.56
C ILE A 168 -15.22 8.75 -11.02
N GLY A 169 -16.34 8.04 -10.79
CA GLY A 169 -16.52 6.65 -11.26
C GLY A 169 -16.41 5.58 -10.16
N CYS A 170 -16.04 5.94 -8.92
CA CYS A 170 -15.95 4.96 -7.82
C CYS A 170 -17.27 4.25 -7.56
N THR A 171 -18.39 4.97 -7.64
CA THR A 171 -19.73 4.37 -7.49
C THR A 171 -20.03 3.40 -8.62
N LEU A 172 -19.74 3.80 -9.87
CA LEU A 172 -19.94 2.95 -11.04
C LEU A 172 -19.09 1.67 -10.95
N GLU A 173 -17.80 1.80 -10.64
CA GLU A 173 -16.88 0.68 -10.48
C GLU A 173 -17.36 -0.31 -9.40
N SER A 174 -17.65 0.20 -8.19
CA SER A 174 -18.12 -0.63 -7.08
C SER A 174 -19.47 -1.29 -7.37
N CYS A 175 -20.40 -0.59 -8.04
CA CYS A 175 -21.67 -1.17 -8.46
C CYS A 175 -21.47 -2.23 -9.55
N THR A 176 -20.53 -2.06 -10.47
CA THR A 176 -20.21 -3.06 -11.50
C THR A 176 -19.66 -4.33 -10.85
N TYR A 177 -18.74 -4.21 -9.88
CA TYR A 177 -18.29 -5.37 -9.07
C TYR A 177 -19.45 -6.05 -8.32
N ARG A 178 -20.33 -5.25 -7.67
CA ARG A 178 -21.52 -5.77 -6.98
C ARG A 178 -22.40 -6.58 -7.89
N ASP A 179 -22.71 -6.05 -9.07
CA ASP A 179 -23.66 -6.65 -10.02
C ASP A 179 -23.09 -7.93 -10.66
N ARG A 180 -21.77 -8.07 -10.68
CA ARG A 180 -21.06 -9.24 -11.21
C ARG A 180 -20.45 -10.16 -10.13
N LEU A 181 -20.79 -9.94 -8.85
CA LEU A 181 -20.19 -10.68 -7.73
C LEU A 181 -20.39 -12.21 -7.85
N GLY A 182 -21.53 -12.64 -8.39
CA GLY A 182 -21.80 -14.06 -8.66
C GLY A 182 -20.83 -14.70 -9.64
N GLU A 183 -20.45 -13.97 -10.70
CA GLU A 183 -19.49 -14.47 -11.69
C GLU A 183 -18.08 -14.65 -11.10
N PHE A 184 -17.66 -13.76 -10.18
CA PHE A 184 -16.41 -13.94 -9.43
C PHE A 184 -16.49 -15.16 -8.51
N ALA A 185 -17.60 -15.33 -7.78
CA ALA A 185 -17.80 -16.47 -6.89
C ALA A 185 -17.79 -17.80 -7.65
N ASP A 186 -18.42 -17.89 -8.83
CA ASP A 186 -18.41 -19.07 -9.69
C ASP A 186 -16.98 -19.46 -10.16
N LEU A 187 -16.06 -18.49 -10.16
CA LEU A 187 -14.65 -18.71 -10.48
C LEU A 187 -13.78 -18.96 -9.23
N GLY A 188 -14.37 -19.07 -8.03
CA GLY A 188 -13.65 -19.22 -6.77
C GLY A 188 -12.88 -17.95 -6.39
N ALA A 189 -13.43 -16.79 -6.72
CA ALA A 189 -12.82 -15.51 -6.38
C ALA A 189 -13.77 -14.64 -5.55
N SER A 190 -13.21 -13.99 -4.55
CA SER A 190 -13.87 -12.92 -3.80
C SER A 190 -13.44 -11.54 -4.32
N VAL A 191 -14.23 -10.53 -4.00
CA VAL A 191 -13.93 -9.13 -4.32
C VAL A 191 -13.78 -8.32 -3.03
N VAL A 192 -12.76 -7.48 -2.98
CA VAL A 192 -12.47 -6.58 -1.86
C VAL A 192 -12.14 -5.19 -2.42
N GLY A 193 -12.81 -4.16 -1.94
CA GLY A 193 -12.48 -2.78 -2.28
C GLY A 193 -11.58 -2.14 -1.21
N VAL A 194 -10.57 -1.36 -1.64
CA VAL A 194 -9.68 -0.65 -0.72
C VAL A 194 -9.61 0.82 -1.10
N SER A 195 -9.74 1.70 -0.11
CA SER A 195 -9.50 3.14 -0.27
C SER A 195 -8.95 3.74 1.02
N THR A 196 -8.42 4.94 0.93
CA THR A 196 -7.94 5.71 2.09
C THR A 196 -9.07 6.41 2.86
N GLN A 197 -10.32 6.15 2.51
CA GLN A 197 -11.48 6.66 3.26
C GLN A 197 -11.56 6.02 4.64
N ARG A 198 -12.14 6.73 5.59
CA ARG A 198 -12.37 6.21 6.95
C ARG A 198 -13.45 5.12 6.94
N PRO A 199 -13.42 4.17 7.88
CA PRO A 199 -14.39 3.06 7.91
C PRO A 199 -15.85 3.51 7.89
N GLY A 200 -16.19 4.61 8.60
CA GLY A 200 -17.55 5.15 8.62
C GLY A 200 -18.03 5.67 7.26
N GLU A 201 -17.14 6.29 6.46
CA GLU A 201 -17.44 6.76 5.10
C GLU A 201 -17.67 5.57 4.16
N GLN A 202 -16.84 4.54 4.25
CA GLN A 202 -17.01 3.31 3.48
C GLN A 202 -18.28 2.55 3.83
N ALA A 203 -18.63 2.47 5.12
CA ALA A 203 -19.87 1.83 5.58
C ALA A 203 -21.12 2.57 5.04
N ALA A 204 -21.12 3.91 5.10
CA ALA A 204 -22.19 4.72 4.53
C ALA A 204 -22.32 4.54 3.02
N PHE A 205 -21.17 4.52 2.31
CA PHE A 205 -21.13 4.27 0.87
C PHE A 205 -21.64 2.88 0.49
N ALA A 206 -21.20 1.84 1.22
CA ALA A 206 -21.65 0.46 1.00
C ALA A 206 -23.17 0.32 1.19
N ALA A 207 -23.72 0.91 2.27
CA ALA A 207 -25.15 0.90 2.54
C ALA A 207 -25.96 1.60 1.44
N ALA A 208 -25.53 2.80 1.02
CA ALA A 208 -26.23 3.60 0.00
C ALA A 208 -26.25 2.89 -1.36
N ASN A 209 -25.23 2.10 -1.69
CA ASN A 209 -25.07 1.42 -2.99
C ASN A 209 -25.33 -0.09 -2.91
N ARG A 210 -25.78 -0.61 -1.77
CA ARG A 210 -26.05 -2.05 -1.56
C ARG A 210 -24.83 -2.94 -1.86
N ILE A 211 -23.62 -2.46 -1.56
CA ILE A 211 -22.38 -3.22 -1.69
C ILE A 211 -22.36 -4.29 -0.58
N ARG A 212 -22.15 -5.55 -0.95
CA ARG A 212 -22.19 -6.70 -0.02
C ARG A 212 -20.83 -7.34 0.21
N PHE A 213 -19.82 -6.98 -0.54
CA PHE A 213 -18.45 -7.40 -0.34
C PHE A 213 -17.70 -6.39 0.55
N PRO A 214 -16.57 -6.78 1.17
CA PRO A 214 -15.82 -5.92 2.06
C PRO A 214 -15.27 -4.67 1.36
N LEU A 215 -15.45 -3.50 2.01
CA LEU A 215 -14.70 -2.28 1.71
C LEU A 215 -13.77 -2.03 2.89
N LEU A 216 -12.47 -2.03 2.65
CA LEU A 216 -11.43 -1.93 3.66
C LEU A 216 -10.79 -0.54 3.63
N SER A 217 -10.60 0.02 4.82
CA SER A 217 -9.97 1.32 5.01
C SER A 217 -8.45 1.19 5.13
N ASP A 218 -7.73 1.84 4.23
CA ASP A 218 -6.29 2.07 4.32
C ASP A 218 -6.00 3.53 4.73
N ALA A 219 -6.81 4.07 5.66
CA ALA A 219 -6.65 5.44 6.15
C ALA A 219 -5.28 5.67 6.81
N ASP A 220 -4.68 4.64 7.37
CA ASP A 220 -3.35 4.66 7.97
C ASP A 220 -2.22 4.36 6.95
N LEU A 221 -2.55 4.20 5.66
CA LEU A 221 -1.63 3.98 4.55
C LEU A 221 -0.73 2.74 4.71
N GLU A 222 -1.20 1.69 5.39
CA GLU A 222 -0.45 0.45 5.59
C GLU A 222 -0.25 -0.31 4.26
N LEU A 223 -1.35 -0.59 3.53
CA LEU A 223 -1.28 -1.27 2.24
C LEU A 223 -0.57 -0.38 1.20
N THR A 224 -0.93 0.90 1.18
CA THR A 224 -0.33 1.91 0.31
C THR A 224 1.19 1.92 0.43
N THR A 225 1.72 1.98 1.64
CA THR A 225 3.17 2.01 1.89
C THR A 225 3.82 0.66 1.65
N ALA A 226 3.18 -0.44 2.09
CA ALA A 226 3.71 -1.80 1.95
C ALA A 226 3.96 -2.18 0.49
N LEU A 227 3.04 -1.83 -0.39
CA LEU A 227 3.12 -2.14 -1.83
C LEU A 227 3.62 -0.96 -2.66
N ARG A 228 3.91 0.19 -2.05
CA ARG A 228 4.32 1.43 -2.73
C ARG A 228 3.32 1.83 -3.81
N LEU A 229 2.03 1.78 -3.48
CA LEU A 229 0.95 2.01 -4.44
C LEU A 229 0.95 3.47 -4.94
N PRO A 230 0.63 3.71 -6.20
CA PRO A 230 0.42 5.04 -6.75
C PRO A 230 -0.67 5.81 -6.02
N THR A 231 -0.38 7.05 -5.68
CA THR A 231 -1.29 7.95 -4.98
C THR A 231 -1.34 9.32 -5.63
N PHE A 232 -2.35 10.10 -5.27
CA PHE A 232 -2.46 11.51 -5.56
C PHE A 232 -3.13 12.25 -4.41
N ARG A 233 -3.01 13.58 -4.36
CA ARG A 233 -3.64 14.40 -3.33
C ARG A 233 -4.90 15.08 -3.83
N ALA A 234 -6.00 14.89 -3.09
CA ALA A 234 -7.24 15.59 -3.34
C ALA A 234 -8.05 15.78 -2.05
N GLY A 235 -8.68 16.94 -1.88
CA GLY A 235 -9.45 17.26 -0.67
C GLY A 235 -8.61 17.21 0.61
N GLY A 236 -7.32 17.56 0.54
CA GLY A 236 -6.40 17.54 1.69
C GLY A 236 -5.95 16.14 2.13
N THR A 237 -6.31 15.09 1.41
CA THR A 237 -6.04 13.68 1.77
C THR A 237 -5.26 12.98 0.67
N THR A 238 -4.35 12.07 1.03
CA THR A 238 -3.72 11.13 0.10
C THR A 238 -4.76 10.09 -0.32
N ARG A 239 -4.87 9.86 -1.64
CA ARG A 239 -5.83 8.94 -2.25
C ARG A 239 -5.12 7.94 -3.13
N LEU A 240 -5.63 6.72 -3.20
CA LEU A 240 -5.14 5.70 -4.12
C LEU A 240 -5.54 6.04 -5.56
N LYS A 241 -4.64 5.87 -6.51
CA LYS A 241 -5.01 5.75 -7.92
C LYS A 241 -5.73 4.43 -8.15
N ARG A 242 -6.59 4.36 -9.20
CA ARG A 242 -7.31 3.12 -9.53
C ARG A 242 -6.37 2.06 -10.01
N GLN A 243 -6.44 0.91 -9.36
CA GLN A 243 -5.66 -0.27 -9.72
C GLN A 243 -6.34 -1.51 -9.16
N THR A 244 -6.15 -2.65 -9.81
CA THR A 244 -6.72 -3.92 -9.37
C THR A 244 -5.63 -4.98 -9.32
N PHE A 245 -5.66 -5.82 -8.31
CA PHE A 245 -4.79 -6.98 -8.14
C PHE A 245 -5.63 -8.25 -8.10
N VAL A 246 -5.15 -9.32 -8.72
CA VAL A 246 -5.63 -10.68 -8.45
C VAL A 246 -4.58 -11.35 -7.57
N VAL A 247 -4.97 -11.76 -6.39
CA VAL A 247 -4.11 -12.32 -5.35
C VAL A 247 -4.58 -13.72 -5.04
N ASP A 248 -3.66 -14.69 -4.90
CA ASP A 248 -4.01 -16.05 -4.50
C ASP A 248 -4.09 -16.19 -2.97
N ARG A 249 -4.53 -17.39 -2.50
CA ARG A 249 -4.61 -17.71 -1.07
C ARG A 249 -3.26 -17.67 -0.33
N ASP A 250 -2.15 -17.81 -1.06
CA ASP A 250 -0.79 -17.69 -0.51
C ASP A 250 -0.33 -16.23 -0.45
N ARG A 251 -1.26 -15.31 -0.69
CA ARG A 251 -1.08 -13.85 -0.67
C ARG A 251 -0.20 -13.32 -1.83
N VAL A 252 0.11 -14.15 -2.82
CA VAL A 252 0.94 -13.76 -3.96
C VAL A 252 0.09 -13.04 -5.01
N VAL A 253 0.52 -11.88 -5.42
CA VAL A 253 -0.08 -11.14 -6.54
C VAL A 253 0.16 -11.91 -7.83
N ARG A 254 -0.90 -12.34 -8.49
CA ARG A 254 -0.85 -13.11 -9.74
C ARG A 254 -1.06 -12.27 -10.99
N ALA A 255 -1.79 -11.18 -10.86
CA ALA A 255 -1.99 -10.22 -11.94
C ALA A 255 -2.28 -8.82 -11.39
N THR A 256 -2.02 -7.81 -12.22
CA THR A 256 -2.32 -6.41 -11.91
C THR A 256 -2.98 -5.74 -13.11
N LEU A 257 -3.88 -4.78 -12.83
CA LEU A 257 -4.46 -3.87 -13.80
C LEU A 257 -4.13 -2.44 -13.37
N PHE A 258 -3.34 -1.75 -14.15
CA PHE A 258 -2.97 -0.34 -13.96
C PHE A 258 -2.22 0.15 -15.22
N PRO A 259 -2.52 1.35 -15.72
CA PRO A 259 -3.60 2.25 -15.29
C PRO A 259 -5.00 1.73 -15.70
N ILE A 260 -6.05 2.27 -15.06
CA ILE A 260 -7.44 1.93 -15.37
C ILE A 260 -8.13 3.15 -16.00
N PRO A 261 -8.20 3.25 -17.33
CA PRO A 261 -8.90 4.34 -18.02
C PRO A 261 -10.41 4.11 -18.09
N ASP A 262 -10.86 2.86 -18.11
CA ASP A 262 -12.27 2.45 -18.14
C ASP A 262 -12.62 1.63 -16.91
N VAL A 263 -13.42 2.21 -16.02
CA VAL A 263 -13.79 1.59 -14.74
C VAL A 263 -14.73 0.40 -14.89
N THR A 264 -15.51 0.32 -15.95
CA THR A 264 -16.41 -0.80 -16.23
C THR A 264 -15.67 -1.93 -16.95
N GLY A 265 -14.86 -1.57 -17.95
CA GLY A 265 -14.02 -2.51 -18.69
C GLY A 265 -13.00 -3.19 -17.79
N SER A 266 -12.47 -2.50 -16.78
CA SER A 266 -11.51 -3.09 -15.83
C SER A 266 -12.10 -4.24 -15.01
N VAL A 267 -13.40 -4.22 -14.71
CA VAL A 267 -14.09 -5.33 -14.02
C VAL A 267 -14.18 -6.56 -14.92
N GLU A 268 -14.45 -6.37 -16.22
CA GLU A 268 -14.43 -7.47 -17.21
C GLU A 268 -13.01 -8.04 -17.37
N GLU A 269 -12.00 -7.17 -17.44
CA GLU A 269 -10.60 -7.59 -17.49
C GLU A 269 -10.21 -8.41 -16.25
N ALA A 270 -10.61 -7.96 -15.05
CA ALA A 270 -10.37 -8.68 -13.80
C ALA A 270 -11.00 -10.09 -13.82
N LEU A 271 -12.23 -10.22 -14.31
CA LEU A 271 -12.88 -11.53 -14.52
C LEU A 271 -12.10 -12.39 -15.50
N GLY A 272 -11.64 -11.80 -16.60
CA GLY A 272 -10.80 -12.49 -17.60
C GLY A 272 -9.50 -13.03 -16.99
N LEU A 273 -8.84 -12.23 -16.14
CA LEU A 273 -7.62 -12.64 -15.43
C LEU A 273 -7.88 -13.80 -14.47
N VAL A 274 -8.95 -13.73 -13.66
CA VAL A 274 -9.32 -14.82 -12.75
C VAL A 274 -9.60 -16.10 -13.53
N ARG A 275 -10.35 -16.04 -14.65
CA ARG A 275 -10.61 -17.20 -15.52
C ARG A 275 -9.32 -17.80 -16.09
N ALA A 276 -8.38 -16.97 -16.48
CA ALA A 276 -7.09 -17.43 -17.02
C ALA A 276 -6.26 -18.15 -15.95
N LEU A 277 -6.19 -17.57 -14.74
CA LEU A 277 -5.45 -18.13 -13.61
C LEU A 277 -6.06 -19.43 -13.06
N GLY A 278 -7.40 -19.58 -13.10
CA GLY A 278 -8.08 -20.81 -12.65
C GLY A 278 -7.95 -21.99 -13.61
N ARG A 279 -7.39 -21.81 -14.81
CA ARG A 279 -7.17 -22.87 -15.81
C ARG A 279 -5.75 -23.44 -15.80
N GLY A 280 -4.84 -22.81 -15.10
CA GLY A 280 -3.42 -23.19 -15.01
C GLY A 280 -3.07 -23.84 -13.69
#